data_36dffa7c5cfc74a306c65f02fced09c9
#
_entry.id   36dffa7c5cfc74a306c65f02fced09c9
#
_cell.length_a   1.000
_cell.length_b   1.000
_cell.length_c   1.000
_cell.angle_alpha   90.00
_cell.angle_beta   90.00
_cell.angle_gamma   90.00
#
_symmetry.space_group_name_H-M   'P 1'
#
loop_
_entity.id
_entity.type
_entity.pdbx_description
1 polymer ?
#
loop_
_entity_poly.entity_id
_entity_poly.type
_entity_poly.pdbx_seq_one_letter_code
_entity_poly.pdbx_strand_id
1 'polypeptide(L)'
;MKKTFLLTALAAVFSIGLAHAGEKLVVGATPVPHAEILELIKPTLAKEGVDLEIKVFTDYVQPNVQLSEKRLDANYFQTKPYLDGFNKGKGTNLVTGVGVHVEPFGGYSKKYKSVKDLPEGATIAIPNEGSNAGRALILLDKNGLITLKDPKNALSTPKDIASNPKNFKFRELESAVLPRALSQVDLALINTNYA
;
A
#
# COMPACT_ATOMS: atom_id res chain seq x y z
N MET A 1 -82.69 18.41 -24.61
CA MET A 1 -81.97 17.14 -24.42
C MET A 1 -80.48 17.43 -24.59
N LYS A 2 -79.75 17.60 -23.46
CA LYS A 2 -78.28 17.87 -23.45
C LYS A 2 -77.60 16.61 -22.89
N LYS A 3 -76.80 15.93 -23.73
CA LYS A 3 -76.01 14.75 -23.31
C LYS A 3 -74.68 15.23 -22.79
N THR A 4 -74.46 15.03 -21.49
CA THR A 4 -73.18 15.31 -20.80
C THR A 4 -72.30 14.08 -20.97
N PHE A 5 -71.15 14.22 -21.69
CA PHE A 5 -70.13 13.22 -21.77
C PHE A 5 -69.18 13.38 -20.59
N LEU A 6 -69.12 12.33 -19.75
CA LEU A 6 -68.17 12.25 -18.63
C LEU A 6 -66.88 11.59 -19.19
N LEU A 7 -65.81 12.43 -19.30
CA LEU A 7 -64.46 11.94 -19.60
C LEU A 7 -63.82 11.52 -18.29
N THR A 8 -63.65 10.20 -18.11
CA THR A 8 -62.83 9.67 -16.99
C THR A 8 -61.38 9.60 -17.48
N ALA A 9 -60.55 10.52 -17.01
CA ALA A 9 -59.09 10.48 -17.24
C ALA A 9 -58.45 9.47 -16.26
N LEU A 10 -57.97 8.34 -16.79
CA LEU A 10 -57.21 7.33 -16.08
C LEU A 10 -55.75 7.82 -15.98
N ALA A 11 -55.37 8.43 -14.84
CA ALA A 11 -53.99 8.80 -14.58
C ALA A 11 -53.19 7.53 -14.21
N ALA A 12 -52.48 6.99 -15.21
CA ALA A 12 -51.48 5.96 -14.98
C ALA A 12 -50.25 6.63 -14.28
N VAL A 13 -50.13 6.42 -12.97
CA VAL A 13 -48.93 6.79 -12.22
C VAL A 13 -47.83 5.79 -12.60
N PHE A 14 -46.99 6.17 -13.57
CA PHE A 14 -45.72 5.52 -13.82
C PHE A 14 -44.80 5.80 -12.61
N SER A 15 -44.76 4.89 -11.65
CA SER A 15 -43.71 4.85 -10.65
C SER A 15 -42.41 4.45 -11.36
N ILE A 16 -41.70 5.44 -11.90
CA ILE A 16 -40.31 5.25 -12.31
C ILE A 16 -39.54 4.99 -11.03
N GLY A 17 -39.28 3.73 -10.75
CA GLY A 17 -38.30 3.34 -9.76
C GLY A 17 -36.98 3.99 -10.17
N LEU A 18 -36.59 5.05 -9.50
CA LEU A 18 -35.23 5.56 -9.56
C LEU A 18 -34.33 4.41 -9.11
N ALA A 19 -33.77 3.66 -10.08
CA ALA A 19 -32.63 2.82 -9.80
C ALA A 19 -31.57 3.78 -9.22
N HIS A 20 -31.36 3.74 -7.91
CA HIS A 20 -30.21 4.36 -7.29
C HIS A 20 -29.00 3.67 -7.90
N ALA A 21 -28.43 4.29 -8.95
CA ALA A 21 -27.05 3.99 -9.31
C ALA A 21 -26.24 4.32 -8.06
N GLY A 22 -25.63 3.31 -7.46
CA GLY A 22 -24.84 3.49 -6.24
C GLY A 22 -23.79 4.59 -6.45
N GLU A 23 -23.44 5.30 -5.37
CA GLU A 23 -22.36 6.26 -5.43
C GLU A 23 -21.07 5.55 -5.81
N LYS A 24 -20.45 5.96 -6.93
CA LYS A 24 -19.23 5.34 -7.43
C LYS A 24 -18.06 5.75 -6.57
N LEU A 25 -17.31 4.76 -6.07
CA LEU A 25 -16.09 4.94 -5.28
C LEU A 25 -14.93 4.22 -5.97
N VAL A 26 -13.91 4.95 -6.44
CA VAL A 26 -12.74 4.41 -7.11
C VAL A 26 -11.57 4.33 -6.15
N VAL A 27 -11.13 3.12 -5.80
CA VAL A 27 -10.05 2.89 -4.82
C VAL A 27 -8.85 2.22 -5.46
N GLY A 28 -7.67 2.84 -5.33
CA GLY A 28 -6.39 2.26 -5.72
C GLY A 28 -5.84 1.33 -4.64
N ALA A 29 -5.35 0.15 -5.02
CA ALA A 29 -4.79 -0.81 -4.07
C ALA A 29 -3.62 -1.60 -4.68
N THR A 30 -2.73 -2.14 -3.83
CA THR A 30 -1.81 -3.20 -4.26
C THR A 30 -2.52 -4.55 -4.25
N PRO A 31 -2.02 -5.58 -5.00
CA PRO A 31 -2.78 -6.81 -5.20
C PRO A 31 -3.17 -7.51 -3.89
N VAL A 32 -2.18 -7.93 -3.11
CA VAL A 32 -2.32 -8.76 -1.89
C VAL A 32 -1.78 -7.98 -0.69
N PRO A 33 -2.47 -7.94 0.44
CA PRO A 33 -3.84 -8.39 0.68
C PRO A 33 -4.88 -7.32 0.31
N HIS A 34 -4.46 -6.13 -0.10
CA HIS A 34 -5.27 -4.91 -0.14
C HIS A 34 -6.44 -5.02 -1.13
N ALA A 35 -6.18 -5.37 -2.41
CA ALA A 35 -7.25 -5.53 -3.38
C ALA A 35 -8.16 -6.71 -3.03
N GLU A 36 -7.63 -7.80 -2.48
CA GLU A 36 -8.42 -8.95 -2.03
C GLU A 36 -9.40 -8.57 -0.90
N ILE A 37 -8.95 -7.77 0.07
CA ILE A 37 -9.82 -7.26 1.14
C ILE A 37 -10.92 -6.36 0.56
N LEU A 38 -10.59 -5.49 -0.40
CA LEU A 38 -11.58 -4.64 -1.06
C LEU A 38 -12.60 -5.46 -1.85
N GLU A 39 -12.16 -6.50 -2.57
CA GLU A 39 -13.06 -7.41 -3.29
C GLU A 39 -13.99 -8.17 -2.33
N LEU A 40 -13.49 -8.55 -1.15
CA LEU A 40 -14.30 -9.23 -0.13
C LEU A 40 -15.43 -8.35 0.39
N ILE A 41 -15.21 -7.05 0.59
CA ILE A 41 -16.22 -6.12 1.12
C ILE A 41 -17.12 -5.52 0.04
N LYS A 42 -16.73 -5.58 -1.23
CA LYS A 42 -17.47 -5.00 -2.37
C LYS A 42 -18.95 -5.39 -2.41
N PRO A 43 -19.37 -6.67 -2.20
CA PRO A 43 -20.78 -7.03 -2.18
C PRO A 43 -21.57 -6.40 -1.02
N THR A 44 -20.91 -6.13 0.11
CA THR A 44 -21.52 -5.45 1.25
C THR A 44 -21.75 -3.98 0.96
N LEU A 45 -20.75 -3.31 0.40
CA LEU A 45 -20.85 -1.91 -0.03
C LEU A 45 -21.92 -1.69 -1.11
N ALA A 46 -22.06 -2.65 -2.04
CA ALA A 46 -23.11 -2.58 -3.06
C ALA A 46 -24.53 -2.60 -2.45
N LYS A 47 -24.76 -3.36 -1.36
CA LYS A 47 -26.04 -3.36 -0.62
C LYS A 47 -26.29 -2.02 0.08
N GLU A 48 -25.24 -1.28 0.41
CA GLU A 48 -25.30 0.04 1.02
C GLU A 48 -25.37 1.18 -0.02
N GLY A 49 -25.46 0.83 -1.30
CA GLY A 49 -25.57 1.80 -2.38
C GLY A 49 -24.23 2.37 -2.84
N VAL A 50 -23.10 1.72 -2.54
CA VAL A 50 -21.76 2.12 -3.00
C VAL A 50 -21.29 1.16 -4.10
N ASP A 51 -20.99 1.71 -5.30
CA ASP A 51 -20.37 0.98 -6.40
C ASP A 51 -18.85 1.12 -6.33
N LEU A 52 -18.20 0.12 -5.73
CA LEU A 52 -16.75 0.10 -5.56
C LEU A 52 -16.04 -0.36 -6.85
N GLU A 53 -15.25 0.55 -7.45
CA GLU A 53 -14.27 0.23 -8.49
C GLU A 53 -12.88 0.11 -7.88
N ILE A 54 -12.20 -1.04 -8.08
CA ILE A 54 -10.86 -1.29 -7.55
C ILE A 54 -9.84 -1.18 -8.69
N LYS A 55 -8.87 -0.28 -8.55
CA LYS A 55 -7.72 -0.16 -9.46
C LYS A 55 -6.47 -0.72 -8.81
N VAL A 56 -5.94 -1.80 -9.41
CA VAL A 56 -4.77 -2.51 -8.86
C VAL A 56 -3.48 -1.92 -9.43
N PHE A 57 -2.52 -1.64 -8.54
CA PHE A 57 -1.19 -1.13 -8.85
C PHE A 57 -0.12 -2.07 -8.28
N THR A 58 0.95 -2.30 -9.04
CA THR A 58 2.03 -3.20 -8.64
C THR A 58 3.22 -2.49 -8.00
N ASP A 59 3.15 -1.17 -7.85
CA ASP A 59 4.14 -0.31 -7.21
C ASP A 59 3.52 0.57 -6.11
N TYR A 60 4.35 1.27 -5.34
CA TYR A 60 3.89 2.14 -4.25
C TYR A 60 3.77 3.62 -4.64
N VAL A 61 4.19 4.01 -5.84
CA VAL A 61 4.20 5.42 -6.27
C VAL A 61 2.87 5.80 -6.90
N GLN A 62 2.39 4.98 -7.84
CA GLN A 62 1.20 5.26 -8.64
C GLN A 62 -0.08 5.48 -7.84
N PRO A 63 -0.39 4.71 -6.77
CA PRO A 63 -1.63 4.94 -6.02
C PRO A 63 -1.74 6.35 -5.44
N ASN A 64 -0.64 6.92 -4.95
CA ASN A 64 -0.64 8.29 -4.43
C ASN A 64 -0.65 9.35 -5.54
N VAL A 65 0.07 9.11 -6.64
CA VAL A 65 0.06 10.00 -7.81
C VAL A 65 -1.36 10.10 -8.37
N GLN A 66 -2.01 8.96 -8.64
CA GLN A 66 -3.37 8.92 -9.18
C GLN A 66 -4.40 9.56 -8.23
N LEU A 67 -4.23 9.38 -6.90
CA LEU A 67 -5.10 10.04 -5.92
C LEU A 67 -4.88 11.55 -5.89
N SER A 68 -3.62 12.02 -5.94
CA SER A 68 -3.33 13.46 -5.95
C SER A 68 -3.83 14.15 -7.23
N GLU A 69 -3.92 13.43 -8.33
CA GLU A 69 -4.48 13.87 -9.61
C GLU A 69 -6.02 13.71 -9.70
N LYS A 70 -6.67 13.31 -8.60
CA LYS A 70 -8.13 13.08 -8.51
C LYS A 70 -8.66 12.03 -9.50
N ARG A 71 -7.83 11.04 -9.85
CA ARG A 71 -8.21 9.88 -10.67
C ARG A 71 -8.68 8.70 -9.81
N LEU A 72 -8.50 8.81 -8.51
CA LEU A 72 -8.98 7.92 -7.46
C LEU A 72 -9.65 8.78 -6.38
N ASP A 73 -10.60 8.20 -5.67
CA ASP A 73 -11.23 8.80 -4.49
C ASP A 73 -10.47 8.44 -3.21
N ALA A 74 -9.86 7.25 -3.19
CA ALA A 74 -9.02 6.78 -2.09
C ALA A 74 -7.94 5.80 -2.59
N ASN A 75 -6.99 5.48 -1.70
CA ASN A 75 -6.13 4.32 -1.90
C ASN A 75 -5.94 3.52 -0.61
N TYR A 76 -5.61 2.24 -0.77
CA TYR A 76 -5.40 1.31 0.32
C TYR A 76 -4.17 0.43 0.03
N PHE A 77 -3.00 0.79 0.59
CA PHE A 77 -1.75 0.06 0.37
C PHE A 77 -0.62 0.45 1.32
N GLN A 78 -0.68 1.60 1.99
CA GLN A 78 0.48 2.25 2.57
C GLN A 78 0.41 2.40 4.09
N THR A 79 1.58 2.66 4.68
CA THR A 79 1.70 3.08 6.07
C THR A 79 1.67 4.61 6.18
N LYS A 80 1.28 5.14 7.35
CA LYS A 80 1.31 6.59 7.56
C LYS A 80 2.70 7.21 7.35
N PRO A 81 3.82 6.64 7.83
CA PRO A 81 5.14 7.19 7.56
C PRO A 81 5.50 7.25 6.06
N TYR A 82 5.01 6.28 5.26
CA TYR A 82 5.18 6.32 3.81
C TYR A 82 4.42 7.50 3.19
N LEU A 83 3.14 7.69 3.57
CA LEU A 83 2.32 8.81 3.10
C LEU A 83 2.94 10.17 3.47
N ASP A 84 3.40 10.32 4.72
CA ASP A 84 4.04 11.56 5.18
C ASP A 84 5.29 11.87 4.34
N GLY A 85 6.11 10.85 4.06
CA GLY A 85 7.29 10.96 3.20
C GLY A 85 6.93 11.32 1.76
N PHE A 86 5.90 10.71 1.20
CA PHE A 86 5.40 11.01 -0.15
C PHE A 86 4.92 12.46 -0.24
N ASN A 87 4.06 12.89 0.69
CA ASN A 87 3.56 14.26 0.74
C ASN A 87 4.70 15.29 0.79
N LYS A 88 5.67 15.06 1.69
CA LYS A 88 6.85 15.94 1.81
C LYS A 88 7.68 15.97 0.53
N GLY A 89 7.90 14.81 -0.09
CA GLY A 89 8.75 14.69 -1.28
C GLY A 89 8.12 15.20 -2.57
N LYS A 90 6.78 15.12 -2.67
CA LYS A 90 6.01 15.51 -3.88
C LYS A 90 5.25 16.82 -3.72
N GLY A 91 5.23 17.42 -2.53
CA GLY A 91 4.46 18.65 -2.26
C GLY A 91 2.95 18.41 -2.30
N THR A 92 2.50 17.21 -1.95
CA THR A 92 1.08 16.85 -1.89
C THR A 92 0.54 16.94 -0.46
N ASN A 93 -0.77 16.91 -0.31
CA ASN A 93 -1.47 17.03 0.98
C ASN A 93 -2.50 15.91 1.17
N LEU A 94 -2.20 14.71 0.72
CA LEU A 94 -3.03 13.54 0.93
C LEU A 94 -3.16 13.24 2.43
N VAL A 95 -4.35 12.84 2.86
CA VAL A 95 -4.66 12.60 4.28
C VAL A 95 -4.89 11.12 4.55
N THR A 96 -4.59 10.68 5.76
CA THR A 96 -4.93 9.34 6.22
C THR A 96 -6.42 9.24 6.53
N GLY A 97 -7.04 8.15 6.05
CA GLY A 97 -8.31 7.68 6.56
C GLY A 97 -8.13 6.81 7.83
N VAL A 98 -8.87 5.72 7.91
CA VAL A 98 -8.80 4.76 9.03
C VAL A 98 -7.66 3.74 8.81
N GLY A 99 -7.03 3.30 9.90
CA GLY A 99 -6.10 2.16 9.88
C GLY A 99 -6.89 0.86 9.78
N VAL A 100 -6.61 0.04 8.77
CA VAL A 100 -7.35 -1.21 8.51
C VAL A 100 -6.64 -2.40 9.13
N HIS A 101 -5.33 -2.56 8.91
CA HIS A 101 -4.55 -3.68 9.44
C HIS A 101 -3.07 -3.31 9.60
N VAL A 102 -2.31 -4.20 10.20
CA VAL A 102 -0.84 -4.09 10.37
C VAL A 102 -0.19 -5.21 9.58
N GLU A 103 0.81 -4.85 8.77
CA GLU A 103 1.62 -5.82 8.03
C GLU A 103 3.01 -5.97 8.64
N PRO A 104 3.49 -7.22 8.82
CA PRO A 104 4.87 -7.48 9.16
C PRO A 104 5.82 -6.97 8.05
N PHE A 105 7.09 -6.88 8.42
CA PHE A 105 8.19 -6.59 7.52
C PHE A 105 9.30 -7.58 7.85
N GLY A 106 9.80 -8.30 6.86
CA GLY A 106 10.67 -9.46 7.12
C GLY A 106 11.98 -9.44 6.34
N GLY A 107 12.93 -10.22 6.85
CA GLY A 107 14.15 -10.58 6.14
C GLY A 107 14.03 -11.96 5.50
N TYR A 108 14.35 -12.04 4.21
CA TYR A 108 14.23 -13.24 3.39
C TYR A 108 15.56 -13.59 2.74
N SER A 109 15.89 -14.88 2.70
CA SER A 109 17.08 -15.39 2.04
C SER A 109 16.79 -16.73 1.37
N LYS A 110 17.38 -16.95 0.18
CA LYS A 110 17.42 -18.27 -0.48
C LYS A 110 18.65 -19.07 -0.11
N LYS A 111 19.66 -18.42 0.50
CA LYS A 111 20.97 -19.00 0.78
C LYS A 111 21.17 -19.41 2.24
N TYR A 112 20.59 -18.63 3.16
CA TYR A 112 20.85 -18.78 4.59
C TYR A 112 19.55 -18.96 5.37
N LYS A 113 19.57 -19.86 6.36
CA LYS A 113 18.41 -20.15 7.21
C LYS A 113 18.33 -19.22 8.42
N SER A 114 19.42 -18.58 8.79
CA SER A 114 19.52 -17.65 9.91
C SER A 114 20.34 -16.43 9.53
N VAL A 115 19.98 -15.27 10.06
CA VAL A 115 20.78 -14.04 9.93
C VAL A 115 22.18 -14.17 10.57
N LYS A 116 22.34 -15.12 11.51
CA LYS A 116 23.63 -15.42 12.15
C LYS A 116 24.61 -16.07 11.16
N ASP A 117 24.10 -16.76 10.15
CA ASP A 117 24.88 -17.48 9.14
C ASP A 117 25.39 -16.57 8.00
N LEU A 118 24.95 -15.31 7.99
CA LEU A 118 25.40 -14.34 6.98
C LEU A 118 26.92 -14.14 7.09
N PRO A 119 27.67 -14.32 5.96
CA PRO A 119 29.11 -14.12 5.97
C PRO A 119 29.49 -12.63 6.06
N GLU A 120 30.76 -12.39 6.34
CA GLU A 120 31.35 -11.06 6.16
C GLU A 120 31.20 -10.61 4.69
N GLY A 121 30.89 -9.33 4.48
CA GLY A 121 30.69 -8.76 3.16
C GLY A 121 29.40 -9.18 2.46
N ALA A 122 28.49 -9.89 3.14
CA ALA A 122 27.20 -10.28 2.57
C ALA A 122 26.43 -9.08 1.99
N THR A 123 25.76 -9.30 0.88
CA THR A 123 24.93 -8.27 0.23
C THR A 123 23.51 -8.30 0.76
N ILE A 124 23.05 -7.19 1.31
CA ILE A 124 21.70 -7.00 1.86
C ILE A 124 20.93 -6.02 0.97
N ALA A 125 19.83 -6.48 0.38
CA ALA A 125 18.92 -5.61 -0.35
C ALA A 125 17.86 -5.02 0.59
N ILE A 126 17.61 -3.72 0.48
CA ILE A 126 16.62 -2.99 1.24
C ILE A 126 15.77 -2.14 0.31
N PRO A 127 14.54 -1.74 0.71
CA PRO A 127 13.75 -0.77 -0.03
C PRO A 127 14.50 0.56 -0.23
N ASN A 128 14.22 1.25 -1.35
CA ASN A 128 14.76 2.59 -1.60
C ASN A 128 13.78 3.71 -1.20
N GLU A 129 12.56 3.37 -0.80
CA GLU A 129 11.59 4.33 -0.26
C GLU A 129 11.92 4.66 1.20
N GLY A 130 12.13 5.93 1.51
CA GLY A 130 12.72 6.41 2.77
C GLY A 130 12.23 5.73 4.05
N SER A 131 10.90 5.66 4.27
CA SER A 131 10.36 5.04 5.48
C SER A 131 10.52 3.51 5.50
N ASN A 132 10.48 2.84 4.34
CA ASN A 132 10.70 1.40 4.24
C ASN A 132 12.20 1.06 4.38
N ALA A 133 13.09 1.90 3.83
CA ALA A 133 14.53 1.80 4.07
C ALA A 133 14.84 1.91 5.57
N GLY A 134 14.28 2.92 6.23
CA GLY A 134 14.44 3.09 7.67
C GLY A 134 13.94 1.90 8.49
N ARG A 135 12.77 1.32 8.13
CA ARG A 135 12.26 0.08 8.76
C ARG A 135 13.22 -1.09 8.59
N ALA A 136 13.79 -1.25 7.40
CA ALA A 136 14.77 -2.29 7.12
C ALA A 136 16.01 -2.16 8.01
N LEU A 137 16.58 -0.96 8.08
CA LEU A 137 17.77 -0.69 8.91
C LEU A 137 17.49 -0.86 10.41
N ILE A 138 16.34 -0.38 10.90
CA ILE A 138 15.92 -0.60 12.30
C ILE A 138 15.74 -2.09 12.59
N LEU A 139 15.22 -2.88 11.65
CA LEU A 139 15.08 -4.33 11.84
C LEU A 139 16.46 -5.02 11.94
N LEU A 140 17.42 -4.61 11.11
CA LEU A 140 18.79 -5.11 11.16
C LEU A 140 19.49 -4.72 12.47
N ASP A 141 19.31 -3.49 12.93
CA ASP A 141 19.84 -3.00 14.21
C ASP A 141 19.27 -3.78 15.39
N LYS A 142 17.95 -3.97 15.46
CA LYS A 142 17.29 -4.77 16.51
C LYS A 142 17.75 -6.23 16.55
N ASN A 143 18.24 -6.77 15.45
CA ASN A 143 18.79 -8.12 15.38
C ASN A 143 20.31 -8.17 15.54
N GLY A 144 20.95 -7.06 15.89
CA GLY A 144 22.39 -6.98 16.17
C GLY A 144 23.30 -7.15 14.95
N LEU A 145 22.76 -6.95 13.75
CA LEU A 145 23.53 -7.08 12.50
C LEU A 145 24.30 -5.81 12.18
N ILE A 146 23.75 -4.66 12.55
CA ILE A 146 24.35 -3.33 12.45
C ILE A 146 24.02 -2.54 13.71
N THR A 147 24.60 -1.36 13.86
CA THR A 147 24.17 -0.36 14.85
C THR A 147 23.87 0.96 14.13
N LEU A 148 22.70 1.54 14.38
CA LEU A 148 22.32 2.85 13.86
C LEU A 148 22.78 3.98 14.81
N LYS A 149 23.04 5.17 14.26
CA LYS A 149 23.29 6.39 15.03
C LYS A 149 22.09 6.77 15.89
N ASP A 150 20.88 6.62 15.31
CA ASP A 150 19.61 6.79 16.01
C ASP A 150 18.64 5.65 15.61
N PRO A 151 18.44 4.64 16.49
CA PRO A 151 17.56 3.49 16.20
C PRO A 151 16.07 3.83 16.20
N LYS A 152 15.69 5.06 16.54
CA LYS A 152 14.30 5.55 16.49
C LYS A 152 13.98 6.34 15.22
N ASN A 153 14.99 6.71 14.43
CA ASN A 153 14.79 7.45 13.19
C ASN A 153 14.23 6.55 12.08
N ALA A 154 12.93 6.63 11.84
CA ALA A 154 12.25 5.88 10.79
C ALA A 154 12.67 6.27 9.35
N LEU A 155 13.46 7.32 9.18
CA LEU A 155 13.98 7.79 7.89
C LEU A 155 15.49 7.55 7.77
N SER A 156 16.07 6.65 8.58
CA SER A 156 17.48 6.28 8.50
C SER A 156 17.82 5.73 7.11
N THR A 157 19.00 6.07 6.66
CA THR A 157 19.63 5.62 5.41
C THR A 157 20.89 4.80 5.73
N PRO A 158 21.51 4.08 4.79
CA PRO A 158 22.78 3.41 5.05
C PRO A 158 23.91 4.32 5.57
N LYS A 159 23.84 5.64 5.34
CA LYS A 159 24.77 6.64 5.88
C LYS A 159 24.63 6.86 7.39
N ASP A 160 23.51 6.42 7.95
CA ASP A 160 23.20 6.51 9.38
C ASP A 160 23.63 5.27 10.16
N ILE A 161 24.28 4.32 9.52
CA ILE A 161 24.89 3.16 10.17
C ILE A 161 26.15 3.64 10.93
N ALA A 162 26.15 3.45 12.24
CA ALA A 162 27.28 3.77 13.10
C ALA A 162 28.30 2.61 13.16
N SER A 163 27.82 1.35 13.10
CA SER A 163 28.67 0.16 13.11
C SER A 163 28.10 -0.91 12.18
N ASN A 164 29.01 -1.52 11.40
CA ASN A 164 28.72 -2.61 10.47
C ASN A 164 29.84 -3.66 10.58
N PRO A 165 29.86 -4.46 11.67
CA PRO A 165 30.98 -5.31 12.02
C PRO A 165 31.29 -6.42 11.01
N LYS A 166 30.29 -6.85 10.23
CA LYS A 166 30.45 -7.83 9.16
C LYS A 166 30.64 -7.21 7.78
N ASN A 167 30.83 -5.90 7.67
CA ASN A 167 31.05 -5.20 6.41
C ASN A 167 29.96 -5.47 5.35
N PHE A 168 28.68 -5.59 5.77
CA PHE A 168 27.56 -5.82 4.87
C PHE A 168 27.50 -4.73 3.79
N LYS A 169 27.19 -5.16 2.57
CA LYS A 169 26.99 -4.28 1.41
C LYS A 169 25.51 -4.06 1.18
N PHE A 170 25.07 -2.81 1.16
CA PHE A 170 23.65 -2.47 0.98
C PHE A 170 23.36 -2.18 -0.50
N ARG A 171 22.23 -2.77 -0.99
CA ARG A 171 21.63 -2.45 -2.28
C ARG A 171 20.23 -1.91 -2.03
N GLU A 172 20.02 -0.65 -2.39
CA GLU A 172 18.71 -0.01 -2.30
C GLU A 172 17.95 -0.27 -3.60
N LEU A 173 16.81 -0.93 -3.52
CA LEU A 173 15.97 -1.31 -4.65
C LEU A 173 14.53 -0.91 -4.38
N GLU A 174 13.76 -0.67 -5.43
CA GLU A 174 12.30 -0.51 -5.34
C GLU A 174 11.68 -1.74 -4.67
N SER A 175 10.73 -1.55 -3.74
CA SER A 175 10.13 -2.63 -2.95
C SER A 175 9.54 -3.75 -3.82
N ALA A 176 8.89 -3.41 -4.92
CA ALA A 176 8.32 -4.38 -5.87
C ALA A 176 9.38 -5.28 -6.56
N VAL A 177 10.65 -4.87 -6.57
CA VAL A 177 11.74 -5.63 -7.22
C VAL A 177 12.41 -6.60 -6.25
N LEU A 178 12.36 -6.33 -4.93
CA LEU A 178 13.08 -7.09 -3.90
C LEU A 178 12.85 -8.61 -3.94
N PRO A 179 11.63 -9.15 -4.14
CA PRO A 179 11.43 -10.60 -4.22
C PRO A 179 12.23 -11.25 -5.36
N ARG A 180 12.34 -10.56 -6.49
CA ARG A 180 13.11 -11.04 -7.65
C ARG A 180 14.62 -10.95 -7.43
N ALA A 181 15.06 -10.04 -6.59
CA ALA A 181 16.47 -9.87 -6.26
C ALA A 181 17.03 -10.96 -5.31
N LEU A 182 16.17 -11.77 -4.66
CA LEU A 182 16.56 -12.79 -3.68
C LEU A 182 17.61 -13.80 -4.19
N SER A 183 17.64 -14.09 -5.49
CA SER A 183 18.65 -14.97 -6.08
C SER A 183 20.02 -14.31 -6.24
N GLN A 184 20.09 -12.98 -6.18
CA GLN A 184 21.29 -12.17 -6.44
C GLN A 184 21.90 -11.58 -5.17
N VAL A 185 21.22 -11.69 -4.03
CA VAL A 185 21.66 -11.15 -2.74
C VAL A 185 21.69 -12.22 -1.68
N ASP A 186 22.26 -11.91 -0.53
CA ASP A 186 22.36 -12.83 0.59
C ASP A 186 21.16 -12.69 1.55
N LEU A 187 20.63 -11.49 1.67
CA LEU A 187 19.42 -11.17 2.42
C LEU A 187 18.65 -10.07 1.71
N ALA A 188 17.33 -10.11 1.72
CA ALA A 188 16.50 -8.98 1.31
C ALA A 188 15.46 -8.67 2.38
N LEU A 189 15.29 -7.39 2.70
CA LEU A 189 14.25 -6.89 3.61
C LEU A 189 13.03 -6.51 2.79
N ILE A 190 11.91 -7.22 2.95
CA ILE A 190 10.76 -7.15 2.05
C ILE A 190 9.49 -6.87 2.84
N ASN A 191 8.66 -5.95 2.33
CA ASN A 191 7.29 -5.76 2.79
C ASN A 191 6.48 -7.01 2.52
N THR A 192 5.70 -7.48 3.48
CA THR A 192 5.00 -8.77 3.43
C THR A 192 4.07 -8.91 2.24
N ASN A 193 3.46 -7.82 1.79
CA ASN A 193 2.57 -7.84 0.62
C ASN A 193 3.30 -8.12 -0.71
N TYR A 194 4.62 -8.12 -0.73
CA TYR A 194 5.45 -8.52 -1.87
C TYR A 194 6.18 -9.87 -1.65
N ALA A 195 6.18 -10.40 -0.42
CA ALA A 195 6.93 -11.60 -0.04
C ALA A 195 6.22 -12.91 -0.42
#